data_1dcfb9d288a46aae299e8b48bd358973
#
_entry.id   1dcfb9d288a46aae299e8b48bd358973
#
_cell.length_a   1.000
_cell.length_b   1.000
_cell.length_c   1.000
_cell.angle_alpha   90.00
_cell.angle_beta   90.00
_cell.angle_gamma   90.00
#
_symmetry.space_group_name_H-M   'P 1'
#
loop_
_entity.id
_entity.type
_entity.pdbx_description
1 polymer ?
#
loop_
_entity_poly.entity_id
_entity_poly.type
_entity_poly.pdbx_seq_one_letter_code
_entity_poly.pdbx_strand_id
1 'polypeptide(L)'
;MIFPTRKKITKGKSVTAVCDFSATQPTQGKIAMATASNVKFSHGLTYGGAFTAKNDGVLQYLATINGEQVALKSSGLTMGIRTFGQFAGMDNLVWTFDDNTNTLAVVGKTCTYRFYSGNSKKISDLLFTSLAFCQSRLFGLLDNRLYVSEPTETTFQSDVWIDLPTSCCALVNNGELYAIGNDVYKINLDGADDHIKITKICSNVGVVKGSTVCAYGNKIMFVANDKIMCLQHGSLRQIADLQATPTFATMHNGLYYAQVQVDGIDTLIGYNPHNGKMSKIHHVSAKNAYSSGETLLVSNGTSGFELVSSTQPSYWQSLPINFDNQPTTKHLHRLLVNTATDVDVTIHADTSRTYHVKGKEELQSILLVGHGKHITLEINSNGVLAVKHLSISVRPSEVSV
;
A
#
# COMPACT_ATOMS: atom_id res chain seq x y z
N MET A 1 -40.06 41.95 -48.36
CA MET A 1 -38.74 41.29 -48.10
C MET A 1 -38.52 41.33 -46.60
N ILE A 2 -38.74 40.24 -45.88
CA ILE A 2 -38.63 40.16 -44.41
C ILE A 2 -37.21 39.68 -44.13
N PHE A 3 -36.38 40.58 -43.57
CA PHE A 3 -35.06 40.19 -43.12
C PHE A 3 -35.14 39.33 -41.86
N PRO A 4 -34.49 38.18 -41.80
CA PRO A 4 -34.51 37.38 -40.58
C PRO A 4 -33.80 38.15 -39.47
N THR A 5 -34.52 38.41 -38.40
CA THR A 5 -33.96 39.00 -37.17
C THR A 5 -32.82 38.11 -36.69
N ARG A 6 -31.63 38.65 -36.61
CA ARG A 6 -30.47 37.96 -35.96
C ARG A 6 -30.87 37.61 -34.55
N LYS A 7 -31.12 36.32 -34.28
CA LYS A 7 -31.25 35.83 -32.90
C LYS A 7 -29.96 36.19 -32.14
N LYS A 8 -30.10 36.89 -31.04
CA LYS A 8 -29.03 37.18 -30.11
C LYS A 8 -28.50 35.85 -29.57
N ILE A 9 -27.30 35.44 -29.99
CA ILE A 9 -26.67 34.25 -29.47
C ILE A 9 -26.24 34.58 -28.02
N THR A 10 -27.04 34.16 -27.06
CA THR A 10 -26.63 34.22 -25.64
C THR A 10 -25.50 33.21 -25.48
N LYS A 11 -24.27 33.70 -25.29
CA LYS A 11 -23.10 32.84 -24.97
C LYS A 11 -23.43 32.06 -23.70
N GLY A 12 -23.71 30.79 -23.82
CA GLY A 12 -23.95 29.90 -22.69
C GLY A 12 -22.76 29.99 -21.72
N LYS A 13 -23.04 30.03 -20.42
CA LYS A 13 -21.99 30.04 -19.39
C LYS A 13 -21.16 28.76 -19.52
N SER A 14 -19.84 28.89 -19.45
CA SER A 14 -18.95 27.72 -19.40
C SER A 14 -19.17 26.93 -18.11
N VAL A 15 -19.24 25.63 -18.24
CA VAL A 15 -19.28 24.71 -17.09
C VAL A 15 -17.90 24.08 -16.93
N THR A 16 -17.41 24.02 -15.72
CA THR A 16 -16.08 23.49 -15.41
C THR A 16 -16.21 22.25 -14.55
N ALA A 17 -15.48 21.20 -14.91
CA ALA A 17 -15.26 20.02 -14.09
C ALA A 17 -13.81 19.98 -13.59
N VAL A 18 -13.63 19.71 -12.31
CA VAL A 18 -12.33 19.64 -11.64
C VAL A 18 -11.97 18.18 -11.33
N CYS A 19 -10.73 17.80 -11.58
CA CYS A 19 -10.26 16.45 -11.36
C CYS A 19 -10.11 16.14 -9.86
N ASP A 20 -10.73 15.06 -9.45
CA ASP A 20 -10.37 14.32 -8.24
C ASP A 20 -9.70 13.02 -8.68
N PHE A 21 -8.37 13.05 -8.75
CA PHE A 21 -7.57 11.97 -9.35
C PHE A 21 -7.80 10.59 -8.75
N SER A 22 -8.36 10.51 -7.57
CA SER A 22 -8.60 9.26 -6.85
C SER A 22 -10.07 8.88 -6.71
N ALA A 23 -11.00 9.75 -7.09
CA ALA A 23 -12.42 9.42 -7.05
C ALA A 23 -12.75 8.36 -8.11
N THR A 24 -13.45 7.31 -7.71
CA THR A 24 -13.84 6.19 -8.58
C THR A 24 -15.31 6.27 -9.00
N GLN A 25 -16.05 7.29 -8.55
CA GLN A 25 -17.43 7.51 -8.94
C GLN A 25 -17.60 8.91 -9.51
N PRO A 26 -18.26 9.04 -10.69
CA PRO A 26 -18.49 10.33 -11.31
C PRO A 26 -19.57 11.10 -10.55
N THR A 27 -19.27 12.35 -10.22
CA THR A 27 -20.24 13.31 -9.70
C THR A 27 -20.27 14.56 -10.58
N GLN A 28 -21.36 15.29 -10.56
CA GLN A 28 -21.48 16.51 -11.38
C GLN A 28 -20.36 17.51 -11.04
N GLY A 29 -19.68 18.01 -12.07
CA GLY A 29 -18.57 18.97 -11.93
C GLY A 29 -17.28 18.38 -11.40
N LYS A 30 -17.18 17.04 -11.20
CA LYS A 30 -15.94 16.36 -10.84
C LYS A 30 -15.56 15.31 -11.88
N ILE A 31 -14.26 15.16 -12.08
CA ILE A 31 -13.67 14.17 -12.96
C ILE A 31 -13.19 13.01 -12.07
N ALA A 32 -13.76 11.83 -12.28
CA ALA A 32 -13.41 10.62 -11.55
C ALA A 32 -12.49 9.70 -12.38
N MET A 33 -11.73 8.87 -11.70
CA MET A 33 -10.78 7.93 -12.29
C MET A 33 -11.48 6.67 -12.81
N ALA A 34 -11.14 6.23 -14.02
CA ALA A 34 -11.46 4.91 -14.55
C ALA A 34 -10.34 3.91 -14.24
N THR A 35 -9.10 4.27 -14.56
CA THR A 35 -7.91 3.44 -14.33
C THR A 35 -6.67 4.31 -14.15
N ALA A 36 -5.67 3.77 -13.48
CA ALA A 36 -4.36 4.39 -13.36
C ALA A 36 -3.28 3.31 -13.14
N SER A 37 -2.06 3.57 -13.60
CA SER A 37 -0.90 2.71 -13.40
C SER A 37 0.35 3.53 -13.11
N ASN A 38 1.25 2.99 -12.29
CA ASN A 38 2.51 3.63 -11.87
C ASN A 38 2.30 5.04 -11.27
N VAL A 39 1.22 5.24 -10.53
CA VAL A 39 0.86 6.53 -9.93
C VAL A 39 0.57 6.40 -8.44
N LYS A 40 0.77 7.50 -7.73
CA LYS A 40 0.54 7.66 -6.31
C LYS A 40 -0.36 8.87 -6.08
N PHE A 41 -1.33 8.73 -5.19
CA PHE A 41 -2.26 9.80 -4.85
C PHE A 41 -1.88 10.43 -3.51
N SER A 42 -1.39 11.67 -3.55
CA SER A 42 -1.11 12.45 -2.34
C SER A 42 -1.81 13.81 -2.42
N HIS A 43 -1.11 14.85 -2.84
CA HIS A 43 -1.67 16.17 -3.13
C HIS A 43 -1.86 16.36 -4.64
N GLY A 44 -2.55 15.42 -5.28
CA GLY A 44 -2.72 15.33 -6.72
C GLY A 44 -2.30 13.94 -7.23
N LEU A 45 -1.92 13.87 -8.49
CA LEU A 45 -1.43 12.68 -9.14
C LEU A 45 0.10 12.73 -9.16
N THR A 46 0.76 11.80 -8.49
CA THR A 46 2.22 11.71 -8.47
C THR A 46 2.66 10.32 -8.91
N TYR A 47 3.88 10.24 -9.37
CA TYR A 47 4.51 8.98 -9.77
C TYR A 47 4.65 8.02 -8.56
N GLY A 48 4.28 6.75 -8.75
CA GLY A 48 4.29 5.72 -7.71
C GLY A 48 5.63 5.02 -7.49
N GLY A 49 6.55 5.15 -8.43
CA GLY A 49 7.84 4.45 -8.41
C GLY A 49 7.85 3.16 -9.22
N ALA A 50 9.03 2.62 -9.43
CA ALA A 50 9.24 1.28 -9.96
C ALA A 50 10.33 0.57 -9.16
N PHE A 51 10.36 -0.76 -9.25
CA PHE A 51 11.36 -1.55 -8.57
C PHE A 51 12.55 -1.84 -9.47
N THR A 52 13.74 -1.53 -8.98
CA THR A 52 15.02 -1.84 -9.65
C THR A 52 15.63 -3.08 -9.02
N ALA A 53 16.03 -4.05 -9.84
CA ALA A 53 16.69 -5.27 -9.38
C ALA A 53 18.06 -4.94 -8.72
N LYS A 54 18.30 -5.53 -7.56
CA LYS A 54 19.58 -5.40 -6.85
C LYS A 54 20.56 -6.52 -7.21
N ASN A 55 20.08 -7.61 -7.83
CA ASN A 55 20.89 -8.79 -8.19
C ASN A 55 21.75 -9.34 -7.03
N ASP A 56 21.23 -9.24 -5.80
CA ASP A 56 21.95 -9.59 -4.57
C ASP A 56 21.66 -11.02 -4.06
N GLY A 57 20.79 -11.77 -4.77
CA GLY A 57 20.41 -13.13 -4.42
C GLY A 57 19.61 -13.24 -3.12
N VAL A 58 18.95 -12.16 -2.70
CA VAL A 58 18.15 -12.13 -1.48
C VAL A 58 16.80 -12.80 -1.70
N LEU A 59 16.50 -13.80 -0.85
CA LEU A 59 15.22 -14.49 -0.82
C LEU A 59 14.21 -13.74 0.06
N GLN A 60 14.69 -13.16 1.18
CA GLN A 60 13.86 -12.37 2.10
C GLN A 60 14.71 -11.31 2.82
N TYR A 61 14.24 -10.07 2.84
CA TYR A 61 14.77 -9.03 3.73
C TYR A 61 14.06 -9.09 5.08
N LEU A 62 14.83 -8.93 6.18
CA LEU A 62 14.31 -9.01 7.53
C LEU A 62 14.43 -7.68 8.29
N ALA A 63 15.68 -7.28 8.63
CA ALA A 63 15.93 -6.16 9.53
C ALA A 63 17.22 -5.43 9.13
N THR A 64 17.49 -4.32 9.81
CA THR A 64 18.80 -3.67 9.82
C THR A 64 19.27 -3.61 11.26
N ILE A 65 20.37 -4.30 11.58
CA ILE A 65 20.97 -4.38 12.92
C ILE A 65 22.29 -3.61 12.92
N ASN A 66 22.40 -2.57 13.73
CA ASN A 66 23.59 -1.71 13.79
C ASN A 66 24.06 -1.19 12.42
N GLY A 67 23.13 -0.86 11.52
CA GLY A 67 23.42 -0.42 10.16
C GLY A 67 23.74 -1.56 9.17
N GLU A 68 23.82 -2.80 9.61
CA GLU A 68 24.01 -3.96 8.75
C GLU A 68 22.66 -4.59 8.36
N GLN A 69 22.43 -4.76 7.07
CA GLN A 69 21.22 -5.40 6.57
C GLN A 69 21.24 -6.89 6.87
N VAL A 70 20.14 -7.40 7.42
CA VAL A 70 19.91 -8.82 7.64
C VAL A 70 18.98 -9.35 6.56
N ALA A 71 19.43 -10.38 5.87
CA ALA A 71 18.68 -10.97 4.76
C ALA A 71 18.89 -12.49 4.68
N LEU A 72 17.85 -13.21 4.26
CA LEU A 72 17.93 -14.62 3.92
C LEU A 72 18.43 -14.76 2.48
N LYS A 73 19.43 -15.61 2.28
CA LYS A 73 19.95 -16.05 0.99
C LYS A 73 19.94 -17.58 0.91
N SER A 74 20.18 -18.14 -0.25
CA SER A 74 20.28 -19.60 -0.41
C SER A 74 21.34 -20.23 0.50
N SER A 75 22.42 -19.51 0.79
CA SER A 75 23.52 -19.93 1.70
C SER A 75 23.16 -19.85 3.19
N GLY A 76 22.07 -19.19 3.55
CA GLY A 76 21.63 -18.97 4.92
C GLY A 76 21.28 -17.52 5.23
N LEU A 77 21.10 -17.21 6.52
CA LEU A 77 20.86 -15.84 6.98
C LEU A 77 22.18 -15.05 6.97
N THR A 78 22.19 -13.90 6.30
CA THR A 78 23.37 -13.02 6.20
C THR A 78 23.16 -11.74 7.01
N MET A 79 24.22 -11.27 7.68
CA MET A 79 24.28 -9.99 8.38
C MET A 79 25.66 -9.39 8.15
N GLY A 80 25.75 -8.34 7.36
CA GLY A 80 27.01 -7.83 6.85
C GLY A 80 27.78 -8.93 6.09
N ILE A 81 29.00 -9.20 6.54
CA ILE A 81 29.87 -10.25 5.97
C ILE A 81 29.64 -11.65 6.57
N ARG A 82 28.83 -11.76 7.63
CA ARG A 82 28.59 -13.03 8.33
C ARG A 82 27.44 -13.80 7.68
N THR A 83 27.57 -15.12 7.65
CA THR A 83 26.55 -16.05 7.16
C THR A 83 26.27 -17.12 8.22
N PHE A 84 24.99 -17.28 8.54
CA PHE A 84 24.49 -18.27 9.49
C PHE A 84 23.88 -19.42 8.70
N GLY A 85 24.67 -20.46 8.48
CA GLY A 85 24.34 -21.59 7.60
C GLY A 85 23.19 -22.46 8.08
N GLN A 86 22.81 -22.41 9.38
CA GLN A 86 21.64 -23.15 9.91
C GLN A 86 20.29 -22.75 9.25
N PHE A 87 20.27 -21.63 8.51
CA PHE A 87 19.11 -21.18 7.73
C PHE A 87 19.21 -21.51 6.23
N ALA A 88 20.31 -22.14 5.81
CA ALA A 88 20.50 -22.47 4.39
C ALA A 88 19.38 -23.37 3.84
N GLY A 89 18.91 -23.07 2.64
CA GLY A 89 17.83 -23.79 1.97
C GLY A 89 16.44 -23.57 2.59
N MET A 90 16.25 -22.49 3.34
CA MET A 90 14.91 -21.97 3.69
C MET A 90 14.50 -20.89 2.66
N ASP A 91 13.23 -20.89 2.29
CA ASP A 91 12.69 -19.93 1.31
C ASP A 91 12.06 -18.73 1.98
N ASN A 92 11.60 -18.89 3.23
CA ASN A 92 10.97 -17.85 4.03
C ASN A 92 11.17 -18.12 5.52
N LEU A 93 11.24 -17.05 6.30
CA LEU A 93 11.43 -17.09 7.75
C LEU A 93 10.30 -16.37 8.47
N VAL A 94 9.88 -16.92 9.60
CA VAL A 94 9.09 -16.19 10.60
C VAL A 94 10.06 -15.42 11.47
N TRP A 95 9.83 -14.12 11.64
CA TRP A 95 10.74 -13.25 12.37
C TRP A 95 10.02 -12.06 12.99
N THR A 96 10.69 -11.43 13.95
CA THR A 96 10.31 -10.15 14.53
C THR A 96 11.56 -9.38 14.95
N PHE A 97 11.47 -8.07 14.94
CA PHE A 97 12.59 -7.19 15.28
C PHE A 97 12.15 -6.16 16.33
N ASP A 98 13.02 -5.93 17.31
CA ASP A 98 12.85 -4.88 18.30
C ASP A 98 13.90 -3.79 18.06
N ASP A 99 13.44 -2.65 17.56
CA ASP A 99 14.28 -1.48 17.28
C ASP A 99 14.94 -0.90 18.54
N ASN A 100 14.29 -1.03 19.71
CA ASN A 100 14.81 -0.46 20.95
C ASN A 100 16.03 -1.20 21.47
N THR A 101 16.01 -2.52 21.39
CA THR A 101 17.10 -3.39 21.82
C THR A 101 18.00 -3.84 20.69
N ASN A 102 17.66 -3.47 19.45
CA ASN A 102 18.38 -3.88 18.24
C ASN A 102 18.51 -5.40 18.14
N THR A 103 17.43 -6.09 18.47
CA THR A 103 17.34 -7.55 18.59
C THR A 103 16.40 -8.13 17.57
N LEU A 104 16.84 -9.16 16.85
CA LEU A 104 16.07 -9.92 15.91
C LEU A 104 15.81 -11.33 16.45
N ALA A 105 14.55 -11.79 16.43
CA ALA A 105 14.19 -13.18 16.68
C ALA A 105 13.75 -13.84 15.37
N VAL A 106 14.24 -15.05 15.11
CA VAL A 106 14.01 -15.78 13.85
C VAL A 106 13.74 -17.25 14.12
N VAL A 107 12.71 -17.80 13.51
CA VAL A 107 12.42 -19.23 13.52
C VAL A 107 13.23 -19.91 12.42
N GLY A 108 14.10 -20.83 12.81
CA GLY A 108 14.90 -21.66 11.91
C GLY A 108 14.22 -23.00 11.61
N LYS A 109 14.99 -23.93 11.03
CA LYS A 109 14.48 -25.27 10.66
C LYS A 109 14.08 -26.14 11.86
N THR A 110 14.79 -26.02 12.96
CA THR A 110 14.65 -26.92 14.12
C THR A 110 14.47 -26.20 15.44
N CYS A 111 14.68 -24.90 15.47
CA CYS A 111 14.59 -24.10 16.69
C CYS A 111 14.50 -22.61 16.37
N THR A 112 14.15 -21.81 17.37
CA THR A 112 14.10 -20.35 17.28
C THR A 112 15.38 -19.73 17.83
N TYR A 113 15.89 -18.72 17.14
CA TYR A 113 17.13 -18.01 17.45
C TYR A 113 16.88 -16.54 17.75
N ARG A 114 17.74 -15.98 18.58
CA ARG A 114 17.88 -14.54 18.80
C ARG A 114 19.23 -14.06 18.25
N PHE A 115 19.20 -12.92 17.57
CA PHE A 115 20.40 -12.22 17.07
C PHE A 115 20.51 -10.87 17.77
N TYR A 116 21.70 -10.57 18.28
CA TYR A 116 22.05 -9.29 18.92
C TYR A 116 23.55 -9.03 18.77
N SER A 117 23.93 -7.81 18.48
CA SER A 117 25.34 -7.38 18.35
C SER A 117 26.23 -8.35 17.56
N GLY A 118 25.69 -8.94 16.49
CA GLY A 118 26.41 -9.87 15.62
C GLY A 118 26.57 -11.31 16.14
N ASN A 119 25.94 -11.64 17.25
CA ASN A 119 25.91 -12.99 17.83
C ASN A 119 24.52 -13.63 17.61
N SER A 120 24.49 -14.96 17.61
CA SER A 120 23.22 -15.71 17.60
C SER A 120 23.17 -16.65 18.82
N LYS A 121 22.01 -16.73 19.45
CA LYS A 121 21.72 -17.66 20.55
C LYS A 121 20.46 -18.42 20.24
N LYS A 122 20.44 -19.75 20.42
CA LYS A 122 19.21 -20.53 20.43
C LYS A 122 18.41 -20.17 21.66
N ILE A 123 17.11 -19.88 21.48
CA ILE A 123 16.21 -19.46 22.56
C ILE A 123 15.05 -20.40 22.80
N SER A 124 14.74 -21.30 21.86
CA SER A 124 13.67 -22.30 21.98
C SER A 124 13.82 -23.42 20.97
N ASP A 125 13.34 -24.61 21.30
CA ASP A 125 13.14 -25.73 20.37
C ASP A 125 11.78 -25.65 19.64
N LEU A 126 10.93 -24.69 19.98
CA LEU A 126 9.64 -24.50 19.34
C LEU A 126 9.77 -23.75 18.01
N LEU A 127 8.94 -24.14 17.06
CA LEU A 127 8.85 -23.54 15.72
C LEU A 127 7.58 -22.68 15.64
N PHE A 128 7.69 -21.46 16.10
CA PHE A 128 6.56 -20.53 16.15
C PHE A 128 6.06 -20.14 14.75
N THR A 129 4.75 -20.01 14.61
CA THR A 129 4.10 -19.51 13.40
C THR A 129 4.06 -17.98 13.33
N SER A 130 4.20 -17.31 14.46
CA SER A 130 4.35 -15.85 14.55
C SER A 130 5.12 -15.48 15.81
N LEU A 131 5.87 -14.37 15.72
CA LEU A 131 6.67 -13.80 16.82
C LEU A 131 6.36 -12.32 16.97
N ALA A 132 6.41 -11.80 18.20
CA ALA A 132 6.36 -10.35 18.47
C ALA A 132 7.12 -10.00 19.75
N PHE A 133 7.89 -8.90 19.73
CA PHE A 133 8.43 -8.29 20.94
C PHE A 133 7.40 -7.34 21.55
N CYS A 134 7.22 -7.41 22.86
CA CYS A 134 6.40 -6.45 23.60
C CYS A 134 6.88 -6.39 25.05
N GLN A 135 7.04 -5.18 25.63
CA GLN A 135 7.41 -4.95 27.05
C GLN A 135 8.64 -5.77 27.48
N SER A 136 9.71 -5.72 26.68
CA SER A 136 10.99 -6.43 26.92
C SER A 136 10.88 -7.96 26.96
N ARG A 137 9.80 -8.54 26.47
CA ARG A 137 9.60 -9.98 26.31
C ARG A 137 9.36 -10.34 24.85
N LEU A 138 9.72 -11.55 24.48
CA LEU A 138 9.38 -12.14 23.21
C LEU A 138 8.15 -13.05 23.38
N PHE A 139 7.18 -12.88 22.51
CA PHE A 139 5.99 -13.72 22.44
C PHE A 139 6.05 -14.58 21.19
N GLY A 140 5.69 -15.86 21.33
CA GLY A 140 5.61 -16.82 20.23
C GLY A 140 4.22 -17.44 20.16
N LEU A 141 3.70 -17.54 18.94
CA LEU A 141 2.44 -18.24 18.64
C LEU A 141 2.75 -19.57 18.00
N LEU A 142 2.19 -20.64 18.54
CA LEU A 142 2.24 -21.97 17.95
C LEU A 142 0.86 -22.61 18.11
N ASP A 143 0.21 -22.94 17.01
CA ASP A 143 -1.21 -23.32 16.96
C ASP A 143 -2.08 -22.22 17.60
N ASN A 144 -2.84 -22.55 18.67
CA ASN A 144 -3.59 -21.58 19.47
C ASN A 144 -2.97 -21.35 20.86
N ARG A 145 -1.66 -21.60 21.00
CA ARG A 145 -0.90 -21.41 22.23
C ARG A 145 0.00 -20.20 22.14
N LEU A 146 -0.09 -19.35 23.14
CA LEU A 146 0.77 -18.20 23.32
C LEU A 146 1.87 -18.55 24.32
N TYR A 147 3.11 -18.51 23.86
CA TYR A 147 4.30 -18.67 24.68
C TYR A 147 4.90 -17.32 25.00
N VAL A 148 5.44 -17.17 26.20
CA VAL A 148 6.05 -15.92 26.66
C VAL A 148 7.44 -16.22 27.15
N SER A 149 8.41 -15.43 26.70
CA SER A 149 9.79 -15.57 27.17
C SER A 149 9.99 -14.95 28.54
N GLU A 150 11.06 -15.40 29.21
CA GLU A 150 11.60 -14.68 30.36
C GLU A 150 11.95 -13.23 29.97
N PRO A 151 11.83 -12.27 30.90
CA PRO A 151 12.28 -10.91 30.68
C PRO A 151 13.78 -10.90 30.38
N THR A 152 14.21 -10.02 29.50
CA THR A 152 15.61 -9.77 29.14
C THR A 152 16.36 -10.92 28.45
N GLU A 153 16.15 -12.16 28.83
CA GLU A 153 16.84 -13.32 28.23
C GLU A 153 16.19 -13.85 26.95
N THR A 154 14.91 -13.56 26.76
CA THR A 154 14.10 -14.04 25.63
C THR A 154 14.08 -15.56 25.43
N THR A 155 14.40 -16.32 26.50
CA THR A 155 14.35 -17.79 26.48
C THR A 155 12.93 -18.25 26.79
N PHE A 156 12.43 -19.21 26.05
CA PHE A 156 11.10 -19.81 26.29
C PHE A 156 11.20 -21.09 27.11
N GLN A 157 10.26 -21.27 28.00
CA GLN A 157 10.01 -22.55 28.65
C GLN A 157 9.00 -23.30 27.75
N SER A 158 9.36 -24.50 27.29
CA SER A 158 8.54 -25.26 26.33
C SER A 158 7.23 -25.81 26.91
N ASP A 159 7.13 -25.89 28.21
CA ASP A 159 6.00 -26.39 28.97
C ASP A 159 5.10 -25.31 29.58
N VAL A 160 5.40 -24.03 29.32
CA VAL A 160 4.65 -22.87 29.81
C VAL A 160 4.04 -22.12 28.65
N TRP A 161 2.71 -22.19 28.54
CA TRP A 161 1.93 -21.48 27.54
C TRP A 161 0.55 -21.06 28.08
N ILE A 162 -0.14 -20.23 27.32
CA ILE A 162 -1.51 -19.82 27.56
C ILE A 162 -2.33 -20.18 26.34
N ASP A 163 -3.43 -20.90 26.51
CA ASP A 163 -4.32 -21.22 25.41
C ASP A 163 -5.14 -19.99 25.01
N LEU A 164 -5.11 -19.64 23.71
CA LEU A 164 -5.99 -18.64 23.14
C LEU A 164 -7.37 -19.28 22.88
N PRO A 165 -8.47 -18.56 23.14
CA PRO A 165 -9.81 -19.11 22.99
C PRO A 165 -10.16 -19.54 21.56
N THR A 166 -9.52 -18.94 20.55
CA THR A 166 -9.63 -19.30 19.13
C THR A 166 -8.27 -19.24 18.46
N SER A 167 -8.15 -19.94 17.33
CA SER A 167 -6.92 -19.93 16.53
C SER A 167 -6.61 -18.55 15.99
N CYS A 168 -5.36 -18.12 16.19
CA CYS A 168 -4.79 -16.90 15.66
C CYS A 168 -3.67 -17.20 14.64
N CYS A 169 -3.45 -16.32 13.70
CA CYS A 169 -2.45 -16.50 12.65
C CYS A 169 -1.29 -15.50 12.73
N ALA A 170 -1.41 -14.45 13.54
CA ALA A 170 -0.36 -13.46 13.70
C ALA A 170 -0.36 -12.82 15.11
N LEU A 171 0.83 -12.48 15.59
CA LEU A 171 1.08 -11.57 16.70
C LEU A 171 1.57 -10.24 16.14
N VAL A 172 1.12 -9.15 16.71
CA VAL A 172 1.54 -7.81 16.31
C VAL A 172 1.60 -6.88 17.52
N ASN A 173 2.66 -6.07 17.59
CA ASN A 173 2.86 -5.03 18.59
C ASN A 173 2.74 -3.65 17.94
N ASN A 174 1.90 -2.79 18.50
CA ASN A 174 1.78 -1.35 18.18
C ASN A 174 1.81 -0.47 19.44
N GLY A 175 2.62 -0.83 20.41
CA GLY A 175 2.61 -0.32 21.79
C GLY A 175 1.84 -1.23 22.74
N GLU A 176 0.96 -2.04 22.21
CA GLU A 176 0.20 -3.10 22.88
C GLU A 176 0.26 -4.37 22.04
N LEU A 177 0.25 -5.54 22.66
CA LEU A 177 0.30 -6.82 21.95
C LEU A 177 -1.10 -7.30 21.58
N TYR A 178 -1.25 -7.71 20.31
CA TYR A 178 -2.48 -8.30 19.79
C TYR A 178 -2.20 -9.65 19.15
N ALA A 179 -3.14 -10.59 19.32
CA ALA A 179 -3.22 -11.83 18.56
C ALA A 179 -4.40 -11.72 17.59
N ILE A 180 -4.10 -11.90 16.30
CA ILE A 180 -5.02 -11.66 15.19
C ILE A 180 -5.39 -13.01 14.54
N GLY A 181 -6.68 -13.25 14.40
CA GLY A 181 -7.27 -14.40 13.72
C GLY A 181 -8.70 -14.09 13.32
N ASN A 182 -9.58 -15.07 13.28
CA ASN A 182 -11.02 -14.82 13.11
C ASN A 182 -11.60 -14.00 14.28
N ASP A 183 -10.98 -14.11 15.45
CA ASP A 183 -11.17 -13.21 16.56
C ASP A 183 -9.88 -12.42 16.80
N VAL A 184 -9.99 -11.25 17.41
CA VAL A 184 -8.85 -10.40 17.77
C VAL A 184 -8.79 -10.27 19.28
N TYR A 185 -7.64 -10.57 19.85
CA TYR A 185 -7.37 -10.50 21.26
C TYR A 185 -6.28 -9.47 21.56
N LYS A 186 -6.51 -8.67 22.60
CA LYS A 186 -5.49 -7.85 23.23
C LYS A 186 -4.86 -8.66 24.37
N ILE A 187 -3.55 -8.66 24.43
CA ILE A 187 -2.76 -9.37 25.42
C ILE A 187 -2.08 -8.32 26.29
N ASN A 188 -2.44 -8.28 27.55
CA ASN A 188 -1.87 -7.36 28.53
C ASN A 188 -1.02 -8.16 29.53
N LEU A 189 0.18 -7.68 29.81
CA LEU A 189 0.99 -8.12 30.95
C LEU A 189 0.63 -7.22 32.13
N ASP A 190 0.13 -7.81 33.21
CA ASP A 190 -0.08 -7.09 34.45
C ASP A 190 1.26 -7.09 35.21
N GLY A 191 1.84 -5.89 35.37
CA GLY A 191 3.25 -5.73 35.77
C GLY A 191 3.59 -6.14 37.20
N ALA A 192 2.60 -6.48 38.05
CA ALA A 192 2.85 -6.82 39.44
C ALA A 192 3.12 -8.32 39.69
N ASP A 193 2.49 -9.21 38.90
CA ASP A 193 2.54 -10.67 39.15
C ASP A 193 2.78 -11.53 37.92
N ASP A 194 3.31 -10.96 36.83
CA ASP A 194 3.49 -11.67 35.54
C ASP A 194 2.19 -12.30 34.97
N HIS A 195 1.04 -11.87 35.45
CA HIS A 195 -0.24 -12.36 34.97
C HIS A 195 -0.56 -11.81 33.58
N ILE A 196 -0.84 -12.70 32.66
CA ILE A 196 -1.24 -12.34 31.31
C ILE A 196 -2.77 -12.33 31.25
N LYS A 197 -3.32 -11.18 30.91
CA LYS A 197 -4.75 -11.00 30.67
C LYS A 197 -5.03 -10.96 29.18
N ILE A 198 -5.85 -11.91 28.71
CA ILE A 198 -6.33 -11.95 27.32
C ILE A 198 -7.74 -11.35 27.28
N THR A 199 -7.92 -10.31 26.50
CA THR A 199 -9.18 -9.62 26.32
C THR A 199 -9.61 -9.67 24.88
N LYS A 200 -10.80 -10.24 24.61
CA LYS A 200 -11.36 -10.23 23.24
C LYS A 200 -11.79 -8.81 22.86
N ILE A 201 -11.30 -8.35 21.72
CA ILE A 201 -11.59 -7.01 21.17
C ILE A 201 -12.71 -7.08 20.15
N CYS A 202 -12.66 -8.04 19.25
CA CYS A 202 -13.70 -8.28 18.25
C CYS A 202 -13.73 -9.75 17.83
N SER A 203 -14.81 -10.17 17.19
CA SER A 203 -15.03 -11.53 16.70
C SER A 203 -15.59 -11.51 15.30
N ASN A 204 -15.50 -12.66 14.63
CA ASN A 204 -16.00 -12.87 13.25
C ASN A 204 -15.41 -11.90 12.23
N VAL A 205 -14.11 -11.65 12.34
CA VAL A 205 -13.36 -10.78 11.43
C VAL A 205 -13.28 -11.39 10.03
N GLY A 206 -13.34 -12.71 9.94
CA GLY A 206 -13.20 -13.48 8.72
C GLY A 206 -11.85 -14.18 8.63
N VAL A 207 -11.54 -14.69 7.44
CA VAL A 207 -10.28 -15.39 7.19
C VAL A 207 -9.16 -14.38 7.05
N VAL A 208 -8.33 -14.27 8.08
CA VAL A 208 -7.17 -13.35 8.11
C VAL A 208 -5.96 -14.01 7.47
N LYS A 209 -5.25 -13.25 6.64
CA LYS A 209 -3.95 -13.63 6.09
C LYS A 209 -2.85 -13.10 7.04
N GLY A 210 -2.21 -13.95 7.81
CA GLY A 210 -1.20 -13.55 8.81
C GLY A 210 -0.04 -12.73 8.23
N SER A 211 0.41 -13.07 7.01
CA SER A 211 1.47 -12.33 6.29
C SER A 211 1.09 -10.88 5.88
N THR A 212 -0.14 -10.46 6.14
CA THR A 212 -0.64 -9.11 5.83
C THR A 212 -0.79 -8.23 7.06
N VAL A 213 -0.54 -8.76 8.25
CA VAL A 213 -0.70 -8.03 9.53
C VAL A 213 0.46 -7.10 9.75
N CYS A 214 0.18 -5.81 9.85
CA CYS A 214 1.19 -4.75 10.02
C CYS A 214 0.73 -3.73 11.06
N ALA A 215 1.65 -3.27 11.90
CA ALA A 215 1.45 -2.13 12.80
C ALA A 215 1.88 -0.81 12.13
N TYR A 216 1.13 0.25 12.38
CA TYR A 216 1.49 1.61 11.97
C TYR A 216 0.93 2.64 12.94
N GLY A 217 1.80 3.25 13.72
CA GLY A 217 1.40 4.14 14.81
C GLY A 217 0.44 3.43 15.77
N ASN A 218 -0.73 3.99 15.98
CA ASN A 218 -1.79 3.42 16.82
C ASN A 218 -2.79 2.54 16.07
N LYS A 219 -2.44 2.11 14.84
CA LYS A 219 -3.30 1.27 13.98
C LYS A 219 -2.65 -0.07 13.73
N ILE A 220 -3.48 -1.10 13.62
CA ILE A 220 -3.09 -2.40 13.08
C ILE A 220 -3.90 -2.59 11.80
N MET A 221 -3.21 -2.86 10.70
CA MET A 221 -3.80 -3.11 9.40
C MET A 221 -3.53 -4.54 8.97
N PHE A 222 -4.53 -5.16 8.39
CA PHE A 222 -4.44 -6.53 7.87
C PHE A 222 -5.52 -6.78 6.82
N VAL A 223 -5.42 -7.91 6.13
CA VAL A 223 -6.45 -8.33 5.17
C VAL A 223 -7.24 -9.49 5.73
N ALA A 224 -8.56 -9.36 5.67
CA ALA A 224 -9.52 -10.41 5.97
C ALA A 224 -10.58 -10.47 4.86
N ASN A 225 -10.83 -11.65 4.29
CA ASN A 225 -11.78 -11.83 3.19
C ASN A 225 -11.59 -10.81 2.05
N ASP A 226 -10.34 -10.62 1.60
CA ASP A 226 -9.92 -9.69 0.54
C ASP A 226 -10.21 -8.20 0.80
N LYS A 227 -10.45 -7.86 2.06
CA LYS A 227 -10.71 -6.49 2.51
C LYS A 227 -9.61 -6.00 3.43
N ILE A 228 -9.16 -4.77 3.24
CA ILE A 228 -8.25 -4.13 4.18
C ILE A 228 -9.05 -3.71 5.41
N MET A 229 -8.66 -4.27 6.54
CA MET A 229 -9.21 -3.99 7.86
C MET A 229 -8.26 -3.09 8.63
N CYS A 230 -8.80 -2.21 9.45
CA CYS A 230 -8.04 -1.36 10.37
C CYS A 230 -8.61 -1.50 11.78
N LEU A 231 -7.78 -1.97 12.70
CA LEU A 231 -8.05 -1.94 14.13
C LEU A 231 -7.38 -0.70 14.73
N GLN A 232 -8.17 0.14 15.37
CA GLN A 232 -7.69 1.35 16.04
C GLN A 232 -8.51 1.59 17.33
N HIS A 233 -7.83 1.78 18.46
CA HIS A 233 -8.46 2.00 19.77
C HIS A 233 -9.55 0.96 20.09
N GLY A 234 -9.30 -0.32 19.81
CA GLY A 234 -10.26 -1.40 20.05
C GLY A 234 -11.46 -1.44 19.08
N SER A 235 -11.51 -0.56 18.09
CA SER A 235 -12.54 -0.55 17.05
C SER A 235 -12.02 -1.08 15.73
N LEU A 236 -12.68 -2.11 15.19
CA LEU A 236 -12.37 -2.69 13.88
C LEU A 236 -13.28 -2.10 12.81
N ARG A 237 -12.69 -1.69 11.68
CA ARG A 237 -13.45 -1.22 10.52
C ARG A 237 -12.83 -1.72 9.22
N GLN A 238 -13.65 -2.00 8.23
CA GLN A 238 -13.24 -2.14 6.85
C GLN A 238 -12.90 -0.76 6.28
N ILE A 239 -11.76 -0.63 5.62
CA ILE A 239 -11.30 0.64 5.04
C ILE A 239 -11.15 0.60 3.53
N ALA A 240 -10.95 -0.58 2.94
CA ALA A 240 -10.87 -0.74 1.48
C ALA A 240 -11.18 -2.19 1.08
N ASP A 241 -11.47 -2.38 -0.20
CA ASP A 241 -11.65 -3.68 -0.85
C ASP A 241 -10.52 -3.85 -1.89
N LEU A 242 -9.77 -4.93 -1.78
CA LEU A 242 -8.66 -5.23 -2.70
C LEU A 242 -9.12 -5.92 -3.99
N GLN A 243 -10.31 -6.51 -3.98
CA GLN A 243 -10.86 -7.32 -5.07
C GLN A 243 -9.96 -8.51 -5.50
N ALA A 244 -8.96 -8.83 -4.67
CA ALA A 244 -8.02 -9.91 -4.90
C ALA A 244 -7.36 -10.32 -3.57
N THR A 245 -7.02 -11.61 -3.41
CA THR A 245 -6.35 -12.12 -2.21
C THR A 245 -4.86 -11.74 -2.23
N PRO A 246 -4.34 -10.98 -1.25
CA PRO A 246 -2.93 -10.64 -1.21
C PRO A 246 -2.07 -11.84 -0.76
N THR A 247 -0.83 -11.88 -1.22
CA THR A 247 0.16 -12.86 -0.79
C THR A 247 0.88 -12.40 0.48
N PHE A 248 1.17 -11.11 0.59
CA PHE A 248 1.71 -10.47 1.79
C PHE A 248 1.34 -8.98 1.79
N ALA A 249 1.59 -8.30 2.93
CA ALA A 249 1.59 -6.84 2.98
C ALA A 249 2.69 -6.30 3.92
N THR A 250 2.99 -5.02 3.77
CA THR A 250 3.94 -4.28 4.61
C THR A 250 3.56 -2.81 4.70
N MET A 251 4.06 -2.14 5.74
CA MET A 251 3.96 -0.67 5.86
C MET A 251 5.27 -0.03 5.43
N HIS A 252 5.17 1.03 4.61
CA HIS A 252 6.32 1.85 4.24
C HIS A 252 5.89 3.30 4.00
N ASN A 253 6.57 4.25 4.63
CA ASN A 253 6.29 5.70 4.52
C ASN A 253 4.79 6.05 4.65
N GLY A 254 4.11 5.42 5.62
CA GLY A 254 2.69 5.65 5.89
C GLY A 254 1.73 5.03 4.88
N LEU A 255 2.20 4.25 3.93
CA LEU A 255 1.39 3.49 2.99
C LEU A 255 1.39 2.00 3.35
N TYR A 256 0.22 1.39 3.26
CA TYR A 256 0.06 -0.06 3.39
C TYR A 256 0.17 -0.68 1.99
N TYR A 257 1.27 -1.39 1.75
CA TYR A 257 1.52 -2.08 0.49
C TYR A 257 1.07 -3.53 0.58
N ALA A 258 0.24 -3.97 -0.37
CA ALA A 258 -0.22 -5.35 -0.48
C ALA A 258 0.06 -5.90 -1.87
N GLN A 259 0.67 -7.08 -1.94
CA GLN A 259 0.92 -7.79 -3.20
C GLN A 259 -0.31 -8.60 -3.58
N VAL A 260 -0.86 -8.31 -4.74
CA VAL A 260 -2.02 -8.99 -5.32
C VAL A 260 -1.77 -9.36 -6.78
N GLN A 261 -2.65 -10.19 -7.33
CA GLN A 261 -2.72 -10.43 -8.78
C GLN A 261 -4.04 -9.85 -9.29
N VAL A 262 -3.97 -8.89 -10.20
CA VAL A 262 -5.13 -8.25 -10.83
C VAL A 262 -5.12 -8.60 -12.30
N ASP A 263 -6.17 -9.25 -12.78
CA ASP A 263 -6.29 -9.71 -14.18
C ASP A 263 -5.07 -10.51 -14.68
N GLY A 264 -4.48 -11.32 -13.81
CA GLY A 264 -3.28 -12.11 -14.09
C GLY A 264 -1.96 -11.32 -14.05
N ILE A 265 -1.99 -10.03 -13.71
CA ILE A 265 -0.81 -9.18 -13.60
C ILE A 265 -0.44 -9.01 -12.13
N ASP A 266 0.79 -9.37 -11.78
CA ASP A 266 1.34 -9.12 -10.46
C ASP A 266 1.40 -7.61 -10.19
N THR A 267 0.76 -7.19 -9.11
CA THR A 267 0.56 -5.76 -8.80
C THR A 267 0.77 -5.52 -7.31
N LEU A 268 1.59 -4.53 -7.00
CA LEU A 268 1.71 -4.02 -5.64
C LEU A 268 0.75 -2.83 -5.47
N ILE A 269 -0.26 -3.01 -4.61
CA ILE A 269 -1.22 -1.96 -4.27
C ILE A 269 -0.70 -1.21 -3.05
N GLY A 270 -0.58 0.12 -3.15
CA GLY A 270 -0.30 1.01 -2.02
C GLY A 270 -1.58 1.70 -1.56
N TYR A 271 -2.01 1.44 -0.34
CA TYR A 271 -3.16 2.10 0.28
C TYR A 271 -2.69 3.14 1.29
N ASN A 272 -3.21 4.37 1.19
CA ASN A 272 -2.91 5.44 2.14
C ASN A 272 -4.02 5.50 3.20
N PRO A 273 -3.75 5.10 4.46
CA PRO A 273 -4.75 5.07 5.52
C PRO A 273 -5.18 6.46 6.03
N HIS A 274 -4.51 7.54 5.63
CA HIS A 274 -4.87 8.90 6.02
C HIS A 274 -5.94 9.50 5.10
N ASN A 275 -5.86 9.22 3.80
CA ASN A 275 -6.76 9.82 2.82
C ASN A 275 -7.63 8.79 2.07
N GLY A 276 -7.49 7.50 2.36
CA GLY A 276 -8.27 6.42 1.75
C GLY A 276 -7.93 6.11 0.29
N LYS A 277 -6.82 6.64 -0.23
CA LYS A 277 -6.46 6.53 -1.64
C LYS A 277 -5.58 5.31 -1.92
N MET A 278 -5.80 4.68 -3.07
CA MET A 278 -4.99 3.57 -3.56
C MET A 278 -4.11 3.99 -4.73
N SER A 279 -2.93 3.41 -4.81
CA SER A 279 -2.02 3.44 -5.95
C SER A 279 -1.69 2.02 -6.40
N LYS A 280 -1.29 1.85 -7.66
CA LYS A 280 -0.92 0.55 -8.22
C LYS A 280 0.46 0.64 -8.85
N ILE A 281 1.30 -0.35 -8.61
CA ILE A 281 2.58 -0.55 -9.28
C ILE A 281 2.50 -1.93 -9.93
N HIS A 282 2.42 -1.97 -11.25
CA HIS A 282 2.27 -3.21 -12.02
C HIS A 282 3.61 -3.89 -12.28
N HIS A 283 3.55 -5.18 -12.64
CA HIS A 283 4.70 -6.03 -12.99
C HIS A 283 5.70 -6.22 -11.84
N VAL A 284 5.21 -6.17 -10.61
CA VAL A 284 5.99 -6.46 -9.40
C VAL A 284 5.51 -7.78 -8.83
N SER A 285 6.34 -8.83 -8.95
CA SER A 285 6.08 -10.13 -8.31
C SER A 285 6.90 -10.20 -7.03
N ALA A 286 6.31 -9.77 -5.92
CA ALA A 286 6.99 -9.79 -4.63
C ALA A 286 6.41 -10.89 -3.74
N LYS A 287 7.28 -11.63 -3.03
CA LYS A 287 6.90 -12.62 -2.01
C LYS A 287 7.01 -12.08 -0.59
N ASN A 288 7.86 -11.09 -0.40
CA ASN A 288 8.03 -10.39 0.87
C ASN A 288 8.58 -8.97 0.65
N ALA A 289 8.46 -8.14 1.66
CA ALA A 289 9.00 -6.79 1.65
C ALA A 289 9.49 -6.37 3.04
N TYR A 290 10.43 -5.45 3.06
CA TYR A 290 10.97 -4.81 4.26
C TYR A 290 11.15 -3.31 4.04
N SER A 291 10.67 -2.52 4.99
CA SER A 291 10.87 -1.07 5.01
C SER A 291 12.17 -0.75 5.75
N SER A 292 13.19 -0.27 5.03
CA SER A 292 14.46 0.15 5.61
C SER A 292 14.60 1.67 5.47
N GLY A 293 14.25 2.40 6.52
CA GLY A 293 14.24 3.86 6.48
C GLY A 293 13.33 4.39 5.38
N GLU A 294 13.88 5.14 4.43
CA GLU A 294 13.14 5.69 3.28
C GLU A 294 12.96 4.71 2.12
N THR A 295 13.62 3.54 2.19
CA THR A 295 13.65 2.58 1.09
C THR A 295 12.72 1.41 1.35
N LEU A 296 11.88 1.05 0.38
CA LEU A 296 11.13 -0.20 0.35
C LEU A 296 11.92 -1.24 -0.44
N LEU A 297 12.34 -2.30 0.25
CA LEU A 297 13.00 -3.46 -0.34
C LEU A 297 11.97 -4.58 -0.49
N VAL A 298 11.92 -5.21 -1.64
CA VAL A 298 11.09 -6.38 -1.89
C VAL A 298 11.93 -7.52 -2.43
N SER A 299 11.47 -8.75 -2.25
CA SER A 299 12.09 -9.91 -2.91
C SER A 299 11.01 -10.76 -3.59
N ASN A 300 11.33 -11.29 -4.75
CA ASN A 300 10.50 -12.26 -5.47
C ASN A 300 10.79 -13.71 -5.04
N GLY A 301 11.66 -13.92 -4.05
CA GLY A 301 12.12 -15.23 -3.60
C GLY A 301 13.33 -15.77 -4.35
N THR A 302 13.95 -15.00 -5.25
CA THR A 302 15.20 -15.32 -5.94
C THR A 302 16.14 -14.12 -6.01
N SER A 303 15.59 -12.91 -6.05
CA SER A 303 16.33 -11.65 -6.15
C SER A 303 15.64 -10.56 -5.36
N GLY A 304 16.44 -9.62 -4.88
CA GLY A 304 15.96 -8.39 -4.25
C GLY A 304 15.71 -7.29 -5.26
N PHE A 305 14.79 -6.40 -4.91
CA PHE A 305 14.44 -5.20 -5.65
C PHE A 305 14.29 -4.03 -4.69
N GLU A 306 14.58 -2.85 -5.15
CA GLU A 306 14.46 -1.60 -4.43
C GLU A 306 13.48 -0.66 -5.11
N LEU A 307 12.55 -0.08 -4.36
CA LEU A 307 11.64 0.94 -4.87
C LEU A 307 12.43 2.24 -5.09
N VAL A 308 12.55 2.61 -6.34
CA VAL A 308 13.23 3.84 -6.76
C VAL A 308 12.30 4.68 -7.62
N SER A 309 12.58 5.97 -7.76
CA SER A 309 11.95 6.78 -8.82
C SER A 309 12.43 6.24 -10.17
N SER A 310 11.50 5.92 -11.05
CA SER A 310 11.77 5.25 -12.32
C SER A 310 11.34 6.12 -13.49
N THR A 311 11.90 5.82 -14.66
CA THR A 311 11.48 6.34 -15.96
C THR A 311 10.36 5.54 -16.61
N GLN A 312 9.72 4.63 -15.86
CA GLN A 312 8.57 3.85 -16.36
C GLN A 312 7.40 4.79 -16.69
N PRO A 313 6.71 4.56 -17.81
CA PRO A 313 5.55 5.36 -18.16
C PRO A 313 4.48 5.35 -17.07
N SER A 314 3.95 6.51 -16.76
CA SER A 314 2.83 6.68 -15.84
C SER A 314 1.56 7.01 -16.63
N TYR A 315 0.44 6.46 -16.20
CA TYR A 315 -0.83 6.55 -16.90
C TYR A 315 -1.98 6.82 -15.94
N TRP A 316 -2.91 7.70 -16.32
CA TRP A 316 -4.15 7.94 -15.63
C TRP A 316 -5.25 8.28 -16.63
N GLN A 317 -6.44 7.67 -16.46
CA GLN A 317 -7.60 7.90 -17.31
C GLN A 317 -8.84 8.18 -16.47
N SER A 318 -9.67 9.12 -16.92
CA SER A 318 -10.95 9.42 -16.29
C SER A 318 -12.07 8.51 -16.77
N LEU A 319 -13.10 8.37 -15.92
CA LEU A 319 -14.44 8.01 -16.37
C LEU A 319 -15.03 9.13 -17.27
N PRO A 320 -16.10 8.88 -18.03
CA PRO A 320 -16.83 9.92 -18.74
C PRO A 320 -17.22 11.05 -17.79
N ILE A 321 -16.91 12.29 -18.20
CA ILE A 321 -17.08 13.47 -17.35
C ILE A 321 -18.54 13.93 -17.40
N ASN A 322 -19.16 14.02 -16.23
CA ASN A 322 -20.48 14.57 -16.06
C ASN A 322 -20.41 16.08 -15.76
N PHE A 323 -20.64 16.92 -16.77
CA PHE A 323 -20.65 18.38 -16.60
C PHE A 323 -22.02 18.89 -16.11
N ASP A 324 -23.08 18.25 -16.57
CA ASP A 324 -24.47 18.53 -16.23
C ASP A 324 -25.34 17.31 -16.59
N ASN A 325 -26.56 17.28 -16.09
CA ASN A 325 -27.50 16.17 -16.35
C ASN A 325 -28.11 16.16 -17.77
N GLN A 326 -27.63 17.02 -18.68
CA GLN A 326 -28.17 17.09 -20.03
C GLN A 326 -27.27 16.37 -21.04
N PRO A 327 -27.82 15.45 -21.84
CA PRO A 327 -27.10 14.70 -22.86
C PRO A 327 -26.80 15.52 -24.13
N THR A 328 -26.47 16.80 -23.96
CA THR A 328 -26.19 17.71 -25.07
C THR A 328 -24.71 17.65 -25.47
N THR A 329 -24.44 17.93 -26.75
CA THR A 329 -23.06 18.09 -27.21
C THR A 329 -22.39 19.27 -26.50
N LYS A 330 -21.16 19.09 -26.02
CA LYS A 330 -20.36 20.11 -25.34
C LYS A 330 -19.24 20.54 -26.26
N HIS A 331 -19.04 21.84 -26.41
CA HIS A 331 -17.85 22.39 -27.05
C HIS A 331 -16.73 22.52 -26.03
N LEU A 332 -15.59 21.90 -26.32
CA LEU A 332 -14.38 22.05 -25.52
C LEU A 332 -13.95 23.52 -25.50
N HIS A 333 -13.60 24.03 -24.33
CA HIS A 333 -13.23 25.45 -24.20
C HIS A 333 -11.82 25.63 -23.68
N ARG A 334 -11.53 25.10 -22.48
CA ARG A 334 -10.25 25.35 -21.81
C ARG A 334 -9.87 24.20 -20.92
N LEU A 335 -8.58 23.85 -20.93
CA LEU A 335 -7.94 22.97 -19.98
C LEU A 335 -7.05 23.80 -19.07
N LEU A 336 -7.16 23.61 -17.76
CA LEU A 336 -6.26 24.17 -16.76
C LEU A 336 -5.46 23.05 -16.15
N VAL A 337 -4.14 23.15 -16.18
CA VAL A 337 -3.21 22.14 -15.66
C VAL A 337 -2.16 22.79 -14.81
N ASN A 338 -1.89 22.21 -13.63
CA ASN A 338 -0.69 22.49 -12.84
C ASN A 338 0.10 21.18 -12.73
N THR A 339 1.27 21.14 -13.35
CA THR A 339 2.15 19.97 -13.35
C THR A 339 3.59 20.40 -13.19
N ALA A 340 4.35 19.70 -12.34
CA ALA A 340 5.78 19.97 -12.18
C ALA A 340 6.64 19.24 -13.22
N THR A 341 6.08 18.29 -13.97
CA THR A 341 6.76 17.49 -15.01
C THR A 341 6.02 17.59 -16.33
N ASP A 342 6.72 17.31 -17.43
CA ASP A 342 6.11 17.25 -18.76
C ASP A 342 5.11 16.11 -18.83
N VAL A 343 3.90 16.39 -19.33
CA VAL A 343 2.82 15.41 -19.47
C VAL A 343 2.08 15.60 -20.79
N ASP A 344 1.57 14.50 -21.31
CA ASP A 344 0.64 14.48 -22.42
C ASP A 344 -0.78 14.31 -21.88
N VAL A 345 -1.65 15.28 -22.15
CA VAL A 345 -3.06 15.21 -21.82
C VAL A 345 -3.86 14.96 -23.09
N THR A 346 -4.43 13.78 -23.21
CA THR A 346 -5.31 13.41 -24.32
C THR A 346 -6.76 13.60 -23.90
N ILE A 347 -7.51 14.33 -24.72
CA ILE A 347 -8.96 14.52 -24.55
C ILE A 347 -9.65 13.68 -25.61
N HIS A 348 -10.40 12.70 -25.16
CA HIS A 348 -11.28 11.90 -26.02
C HIS A 348 -12.68 12.50 -26.01
N ALA A 349 -13.12 12.92 -27.16
CA ALA A 349 -14.44 13.45 -27.44
C ALA A 349 -14.94 12.79 -28.76
N ASP A 350 -15.67 13.49 -29.63
CA ASP A 350 -15.98 12.98 -30.97
C ASP A 350 -14.70 12.78 -31.80
N THR A 351 -13.66 13.55 -31.49
CA THR A 351 -12.29 13.34 -31.98
C THR A 351 -11.31 13.42 -30.82
N SER A 352 -10.30 12.54 -30.81
CA SER A 352 -9.25 12.56 -29.77
C SER A 352 -8.16 13.56 -30.12
N ARG A 353 -7.68 14.32 -29.14
CA ARG A 353 -6.58 15.27 -29.28
C ARG A 353 -5.65 15.21 -28.08
N THR A 354 -4.36 15.18 -28.34
CA THR A 354 -3.31 15.22 -27.32
C THR A 354 -2.70 16.62 -27.23
N TYR A 355 -2.53 17.09 -26.02
CA TYR A 355 -1.91 18.37 -25.68
C TYR A 355 -0.68 18.10 -24.84
N HIS A 356 0.49 18.47 -25.38
CA HIS A 356 1.74 18.39 -24.63
C HIS A 356 1.85 19.57 -23.66
N VAL A 357 1.93 19.28 -22.37
CA VAL A 357 1.98 20.28 -21.29
C VAL A 357 3.35 20.22 -20.62
N LYS A 358 4.12 21.29 -20.73
CA LYS A 358 5.43 21.37 -20.09
C LYS A 358 5.29 21.55 -18.58
N GLY A 359 6.20 20.93 -17.84
CA GLY A 359 6.27 21.05 -16.39
C GLY A 359 6.55 22.48 -15.96
N LYS A 360 5.62 23.07 -15.18
CA LYS A 360 5.73 24.36 -14.53
C LYS A 360 4.93 24.33 -13.24
N GLU A 361 5.42 24.96 -12.19
CA GLU A 361 4.68 25.05 -10.92
C GLU A 361 3.44 25.96 -10.98
N GLU A 362 3.30 26.72 -12.07
CA GLU A 362 2.17 27.63 -12.30
C GLU A 362 1.00 26.92 -13.00
N LEU A 363 -0.20 27.44 -12.77
CA LEU A 363 -1.42 26.98 -13.45
C LEU A 363 -1.38 27.40 -14.92
N GLN A 364 -1.28 26.44 -15.81
CA GLN A 364 -1.27 26.66 -17.26
C GLN A 364 -2.68 26.58 -17.81
N SER A 365 -2.98 27.42 -18.81
CA SER A 365 -4.28 27.49 -19.47
C SER A 365 -4.13 27.22 -20.96
N ILE A 366 -4.80 26.17 -21.43
CA ILE A 366 -4.74 25.70 -22.80
C ILE A 366 -6.12 25.85 -23.42
N LEU A 367 -6.20 26.52 -24.58
CA LEU A 367 -7.43 26.59 -25.35
C LEU A 367 -7.66 25.25 -26.07
N LEU A 368 -8.87 24.73 -25.94
CA LEU A 368 -9.25 23.45 -26.52
C LEU A 368 -10.07 23.66 -27.79
N VAL A 369 -9.92 22.70 -28.69
CA VAL A 369 -10.70 22.63 -29.93
C VAL A 369 -11.35 21.28 -30.04
N GLY A 370 -12.68 21.26 -30.25
CA GLY A 370 -13.44 20.02 -30.42
C GLY A 370 -14.79 20.10 -29.72
N HIS A 371 -15.54 19.03 -29.86
CA HIS A 371 -16.85 18.86 -29.23
C HIS A 371 -17.12 17.36 -29.01
N GLY A 372 -18.07 17.05 -28.16
CA GLY A 372 -18.50 15.68 -27.92
C GLY A 372 -19.60 15.60 -26.87
N LYS A 373 -20.32 14.50 -26.87
CA LYS A 373 -21.29 14.16 -25.82
C LYS A 373 -20.63 13.48 -24.64
N HIS A 374 -19.67 12.61 -24.92
CA HIS A 374 -18.89 11.87 -23.93
C HIS A 374 -17.46 12.34 -24.00
N ILE A 375 -16.97 12.87 -22.90
CA ILE A 375 -15.61 13.41 -22.82
C ILE A 375 -14.89 12.64 -21.72
N THR A 376 -13.73 12.06 -22.06
CA THR A 376 -12.80 11.47 -21.11
C THR A 376 -11.43 12.13 -21.25
N LEU A 377 -10.65 12.07 -20.20
CA LEU A 377 -9.27 12.57 -20.15
C LEU A 377 -8.32 11.42 -19.90
N GLU A 378 -7.17 11.51 -20.53
CA GLU A 378 -6.04 10.61 -20.32
C GLU A 378 -4.79 11.44 -20.06
N ILE A 379 -3.98 11.05 -19.09
CA ILE A 379 -2.71 11.68 -18.77
C ILE A 379 -1.62 10.63 -18.90
N ASN A 380 -0.63 10.91 -19.72
CA ASN A 380 0.55 10.09 -19.91
C ASN A 380 1.81 10.87 -19.57
N SER A 381 2.80 10.18 -19.02
CA SER A 381 4.17 10.69 -18.89
C SER A 381 5.17 9.56 -19.13
N ASN A 382 6.24 9.85 -19.83
CA ASN A 382 7.33 8.90 -20.08
C ASN A 382 8.33 8.82 -18.91
N GLY A 383 7.95 9.32 -17.75
CA GLY A 383 8.81 9.34 -16.57
C GLY A 383 8.06 9.75 -15.32
N VAL A 384 8.70 10.54 -14.48
CA VAL A 384 8.09 11.06 -13.25
C VAL A 384 6.88 11.91 -13.58
N LEU A 385 5.74 11.59 -13.00
CA LEU A 385 4.48 12.33 -13.14
C LEU A 385 4.20 13.11 -11.86
N ALA A 386 3.92 14.41 -11.99
CA ALA A 386 3.55 15.26 -10.86
C ALA A 386 2.50 16.30 -11.28
N VAL A 387 1.23 15.89 -11.30
CA VAL A 387 0.08 16.76 -11.63
C VAL A 387 -0.66 17.12 -10.35
N LYS A 388 -0.63 18.42 -9.98
CA LYS A 388 -1.29 18.95 -8.78
C LYS A 388 -2.75 19.32 -9.03
N HIS A 389 -3.04 19.82 -10.24
CA HIS A 389 -4.39 20.25 -10.62
C HIS A 389 -4.67 19.97 -12.08
N LEU A 390 -5.87 19.53 -12.36
CA LEU A 390 -6.43 19.39 -13.71
C LEU A 390 -7.90 19.77 -13.69
N SER A 391 -8.31 20.64 -14.58
CA SER A 391 -9.73 20.93 -14.80
C SER A 391 -10.01 21.24 -16.26
N ILE A 392 -11.20 20.88 -16.73
CA ILE A 392 -11.66 21.14 -18.08
C ILE A 392 -12.95 21.95 -18.04
N SER A 393 -13.05 22.96 -18.89
CA SER A 393 -14.26 23.73 -19.09
C SER A 393 -14.82 23.52 -20.49
N VAL A 394 -16.13 23.45 -20.57
CA VAL A 394 -16.90 23.26 -21.80
C VAL A 394 -18.01 24.32 -21.91
N ARG A 395 -18.48 24.53 -23.11
CA ARG A 395 -19.69 25.31 -23.39
C ARG A 395 -20.74 24.39 -23.94
N PRO A 396 -21.97 24.37 -23.41
CA PRO A 396 -23.04 23.60 -24.00
C PRO A 396 -23.35 24.11 -25.41
N SER A 397 -23.63 23.20 -26.32
CA SER A 397 -24.20 23.59 -27.63
C SER A 397 -25.59 24.16 -27.38
N GLU A 398 -25.88 25.33 -27.91
CA GLU A 398 -27.24 25.84 -27.91
C GLU A 398 -28.09 24.90 -28.77
N VAL A 399 -29.09 24.27 -28.15
CA VAL A 399 -30.15 23.62 -28.92
C VAL A 399 -31.00 24.76 -29.46
N SER A 400 -30.93 25.01 -30.77
CA SER A 400 -31.94 25.81 -31.44
C SER A 400 -33.23 25.00 -31.42
N VAL A 401 -34.14 25.32 -30.53
CA VAL A 401 -35.55 24.91 -30.59
C VAL A 401 -36.28 25.75 -31.63
#